data_f9b2ecb7e98d6fd833a9c8775eb34687
#
_entry.id   f9b2ecb7e98d6fd833a9c8775eb34687
#
_cell.length_a   1.000
_cell.length_b   1.000
_cell.length_c   1.000
_cell.angle_alpha   90.00
_cell.angle_beta   90.00
_cell.angle_gamma   90.00
#
_symmetry.space_group_name_H-M   'P 1'
#
loop_
_entity.id
_entity.type
_entity.pdbx_description
1 polymer ?
#
loop_
_entity_poly.entity_id
_entity_poly.type
_entity_poly.pdbx_seq_one_letter_code
_entity_poly.pdbx_strand_id
1 'polypeptide(L)'
;ERDFVLSAHALGVPTWRIAIRHVLPNALTPIVIAVSFGIPATIFAEAGLSFLGLGINDPLASWGKMVGVSNAYVRVYWHLALFPTLAIALTMLGCALLGDGLRDALDPRQRNRRVVSLPA
;
A
#
# COMPACT_ATOMS: atom_id res chain seq x y z
N GLU A 1 -6.40 10.69 21.13
CA GLU A 1 -5.72 9.39 21.28
C GLU A 1 -4.72 9.33 22.43
N ARG A 2 -4.27 10.46 22.96
CA ARG A 2 -3.35 10.50 24.13
C ARG A 2 -4.08 10.29 25.46
N ASP A 3 -5.33 10.63 25.55
CA ASP A 3 -6.08 10.68 26.81
C ASP A 3 -6.32 9.29 27.41
N PHE A 4 -6.58 8.27 26.60
CA PHE A 4 -6.73 6.89 27.10
C PHE A 4 -5.41 6.27 27.57
N VAL A 5 -4.27 6.68 26.97
CA VAL A 5 -2.93 6.24 27.41
C VAL A 5 -2.59 6.84 28.77
N LEU A 6 -2.91 8.12 28.97
CA LEU A 6 -2.74 8.80 30.26
C LEU A 6 -3.60 8.16 31.36
N SER A 7 -4.85 7.80 31.05
CA SER A 7 -5.76 7.15 31.99
C SER A 7 -5.26 5.75 32.40
N ALA A 8 -4.72 4.98 31.42
CA ALA A 8 -4.16 3.67 31.69
C ALA A 8 -2.86 3.73 32.50
N HIS A 9 -2.04 4.77 32.30
CA HIS A 9 -0.84 5.04 33.11
C HIS A 9 -1.19 5.38 34.57
N ALA A 10 -2.26 6.18 34.78
CA ALA A 10 -2.73 6.54 36.10
C ALA A 10 -3.24 5.33 36.92
N LEU A 11 -3.67 4.27 36.22
CA LEU A 11 -4.11 3.00 36.83
C LEU A 11 -2.95 2.01 37.09
N GLY A 12 -1.69 2.42 36.87
CA GLY A 12 -0.50 1.60 37.18
C GLY A 12 -0.26 0.44 36.17
N VAL A 13 -0.89 0.47 34.99
CA VAL A 13 -0.67 -0.55 33.97
C VAL A 13 0.74 -0.38 33.37
N PRO A 14 1.56 -1.44 33.28
CA PRO A 14 2.90 -1.33 32.72
C PRO A 14 2.87 -0.90 31.25
N THR A 15 3.74 0.02 30.89
CA THR A 15 3.80 0.70 29.57
C THR A 15 3.83 -0.27 28.39
N TRP A 16 4.52 -1.40 28.50
CA TRP A 16 4.59 -2.39 27.43
C TRP A 16 3.23 -3.02 27.11
N ARG A 17 2.39 -3.22 28.14
CA ARG A 17 1.04 -3.79 27.98
C ARG A 17 0.11 -2.78 27.30
N ILE A 18 0.23 -1.50 27.63
CA ILE A 18 -0.48 -0.41 26.95
C ILE A 18 -0.06 -0.36 25.49
N ALA A 19 1.26 -0.44 25.20
CA ALA A 19 1.80 -0.41 23.87
C ALA A 19 1.23 -1.55 22.99
N ILE A 20 1.29 -2.79 23.46
CA ILE A 20 0.86 -3.95 22.66
C ILE A 20 -0.66 -4.05 22.56
N ARG A 21 -1.39 -3.76 23.62
CA ARG A 21 -2.85 -4.01 23.65
C ARG A 21 -3.69 -2.85 23.16
N HIS A 22 -3.16 -1.63 23.22
CA HIS A 22 -3.92 -0.42 22.87
C HIS A 22 -3.27 0.39 21.76
N VAL A 23 -1.96 0.62 21.79
CA VAL A 23 -1.29 1.47 20.81
C VAL A 23 -1.08 0.70 19.49
N LEU A 24 -0.54 -0.51 19.55
CA LEU A 24 -0.20 -1.30 18.38
C LEU A 24 -1.42 -1.58 17.46
N PRO A 25 -2.57 -2.06 17.97
CA PRO A 25 -3.73 -2.29 17.10
C PRO A 25 -4.24 -1.01 16.42
N ASN A 26 -4.22 0.11 17.14
CA ASN A 26 -4.64 1.40 16.57
C ASN A 26 -3.62 1.98 15.58
N ALA A 27 -2.33 1.67 15.74
CA ALA A 27 -1.28 2.08 14.82
C ALA A 27 -1.23 1.22 13.55
N LEU A 28 -1.72 -0.01 13.57
CA LEU A 28 -1.73 -0.89 12.42
C LEU A 28 -2.54 -0.32 11.25
N THR A 29 -3.69 0.29 11.50
CA THR A 29 -4.54 0.87 10.44
C THR A 29 -3.81 1.91 9.61
N PRO A 30 -3.20 2.99 10.17
CA PRO A 30 -2.45 3.96 9.37
C PRO A 30 -1.19 3.36 8.73
N ILE A 31 -0.54 2.38 9.35
CA ILE A 31 0.63 1.69 8.77
C ILE A 31 0.22 0.88 7.54
N VAL A 32 -0.85 0.10 7.63
CA VAL A 32 -1.37 -0.67 6.50
C VAL A 32 -1.73 0.24 5.35
N ILE A 33 -2.42 1.35 5.61
CA ILE A 33 -2.76 2.34 4.59
C ILE A 33 -1.49 2.91 3.94
N ALA A 34 -0.51 3.33 4.73
CA ALA A 34 0.75 3.88 4.24
C ALA A 34 1.51 2.89 3.34
N VAL A 35 1.60 1.62 3.74
CA VAL A 35 2.26 0.56 2.97
C VAL A 35 1.49 0.27 1.68
N SER A 36 0.16 0.19 1.74
CA SER A 36 -0.69 -0.12 0.58
C SER A 36 -0.59 0.92 -0.54
N PHE A 37 -0.43 2.19 -0.21
CA PHE A 37 -0.19 3.25 -1.18
C PHE A 37 1.29 3.46 -1.48
N GLY A 38 2.18 3.18 -0.54
CA GLY A 38 3.63 3.31 -0.68
C GLY A 38 4.20 2.34 -1.72
N ILE A 39 3.76 1.08 -1.72
CA ILE A 39 4.23 0.06 -2.66
C ILE A 39 3.95 0.46 -4.13
N PRO A 40 2.71 0.78 -4.54
CA PRO A 40 2.42 1.23 -5.89
C PRO A 40 3.20 2.49 -6.28
N ALA A 41 3.30 3.46 -5.38
CA ALA A 41 4.04 4.70 -5.62
C ALA A 41 5.53 4.44 -5.90
N THR A 42 6.14 3.52 -5.15
CA THR A 42 7.56 3.15 -5.34
C THR A 42 7.76 2.41 -6.67
N ILE A 43 6.88 1.49 -7.03
CA ILE A 43 6.93 0.77 -8.31
C ILE A 43 6.81 1.78 -9.48
N PHE A 44 5.88 2.73 -9.37
CA PHE A 44 5.69 3.75 -10.40
C PHE A 44 6.90 4.68 -10.52
N ALA A 45 7.47 5.10 -9.39
CA ALA A 45 8.68 5.94 -9.38
C ALA A 45 9.89 5.20 -9.98
N GLU A 46 10.10 3.92 -9.62
CA GLU A 46 11.15 3.09 -10.21
C GLU A 46 10.95 2.94 -11.72
N ALA A 47 9.73 2.61 -12.16
CA ALA A 47 9.42 2.45 -13.57
C ALA A 47 9.68 3.75 -14.35
N GLY A 48 9.34 4.91 -13.80
CA GLY A 48 9.63 6.22 -14.39
C GLY A 48 11.12 6.51 -14.52
N LEU A 49 11.89 6.27 -13.46
CA LEU A 49 13.35 6.45 -13.47
C LEU A 49 14.02 5.48 -14.44
N SER A 50 13.60 4.23 -14.45
CA SER A 50 14.12 3.23 -15.38
C SER A 50 13.81 3.54 -16.84
N PHE A 51 12.61 4.09 -17.12
CA PHE A 51 12.23 4.56 -18.44
C PHE A 51 13.14 5.70 -18.93
N LEU A 52 13.55 6.60 -18.02
CA LEU A 52 14.50 7.69 -18.32
C LEU A 52 15.95 7.23 -18.39
N GLY A 53 16.24 5.95 -18.16
CA GLY A 53 17.59 5.39 -18.13
C GLY A 53 18.36 5.65 -16.82
N LEU A 54 17.70 6.16 -15.79
CA LEU A 54 18.28 6.45 -14.46
C LEU A 54 17.95 5.38 -13.42
N GLY A 55 17.34 4.27 -13.84
CA GLY A 55 16.91 3.19 -12.95
C GLY A 55 17.96 2.11 -12.78
N ILE A 56 17.48 0.87 -12.65
CA ILE A 56 18.29 -0.32 -12.37
C ILE A 56 19.21 -0.63 -13.57
N ASN A 57 20.52 -0.76 -13.30
CA ASN A 57 21.52 -1.07 -14.32
C ASN A 57 21.63 -2.58 -14.63
N ASP A 58 22.18 -2.91 -15.81
CA ASP A 58 22.52 -4.27 -16.18
C ASP A 58 23.44 -4.94 -15.13
N PRO A 59 23.29 -6.24 -14.86
CA PRO A 59 22.40 -7.22 -15.50
C PRO A 59 20.99 -7.34 -14.90
N LEU A 60 20.59 -6.46 -14.01
CA LEU A 60 19.29 -6.55 -13.33
C LEU A 60 18.16 -6.04 -14.25
N ALA A 61 17.06 -6.79 -14.28
CA ALA A 61 15.89 -6.43 -15.06
C ALA A 61 14.82 -5.81 -14.13
N SER A 62 14.13 -4.79 -14.65
CA SER A 62 12.90 -4.26 -14.05
C SER A 62 11.84 -4.08 -15.13
N TRP A 63 10.58 -4.06 -14.72
CA TRP A 63 9.48 -3.82 -15.67
C TRP A 63 9.58 -2.44 -16.32
N GLY A 64 9.98 -1.41 -15.58
CA GLY A 64 10.18 -0.07 -16.10
C GLY A 64 11.28 -0.01 -17.16
N LYS A 65 12.41 -0.70 -16.93
CA LYS A 65 13.49 -0.83 -17.92
C LYS A 65 13.02 -1.56 -19.18
N MET A 66 12.24 -2.64 -19.02
CA MET A 66 11.68 -3.37 -20.16
C MET A 66 10.79 -2.47 -21.01
N VAL A 67 9.95 -1.63 -20.41
CA VAL A 67 9.14 -0.63 -21.11
C VAL A 67 10.02 0.38 -21.83
N GLY A 68 11.05 0.91 -21.16
CA GLY A 68 11.98 1.88 -21.74
C GLY A 68 12.69 1.36 -22.98
N VAL A 69 13.26 0.16 -22.91
CA VAL A 69 13.93 -0.49 -24.05
C VAL A 69 12.94 -0.81 -25.17
N SER A 70 11.74 -1.24 -24.82
CA SER A 70 10.71 -1.60 -25.81
C SER A 70 10.20 -0.41 -26.60
N ASN A 71 10.34 0.82 -26.08
CA ASN A 71 9.85 2.02 -26.73
C ASN A 71 10.45 2.24 -28.13
N ALA A 72 11.72 1.87 -28.33
CA ALA A 72 12.40 1.96 -29.62
C ALA A 72 11.80 0.99 -30.68
N TYR A 73 11.19 -0.09 -30.24
CA TYR A 73 10.70 -1.18 -31.09
C TYR A 73 9.17 -1.29 -31.09
N VAL A 74 8.44 -0.41 -30.41
CA VAL A 74 6.99 -0.52 -30.19
C VAL A 74 6.18 -0.58 -31.49
N ARG A 75 6.66 0.03 -32.57
CA ARG A 75 5.97 0.02 -33.88
C ARG A 75 5.98 -1.35 -34.57
N VAL A 76 6.98 -2.18 -34.27
CA VAL A 76 7.16 -3.50 -34.90
C VAL A 76 6.81 -4.60 -33.91
N TYR A 77 7.22 -4.45 -32.65
CA TYR A 77 7.07 -5.44 -31.58
C TYR A 77 6.31 -4.89 -30.39
N TRP A 78 5.09 -4.41 -30.62
CA TRP A 78 4.23 -3.80 -29.58
C TRP A 78 4.03 -4.67 -28.34
N HIS A 79 4.07 -5.99 -28.48
CA HIS A 79 3.91 -6.95 -27.38
C HIS A 79 5.05 -6.88 -26.35
N LEU A 80 6.26 -6.44 -26.74
CA LEU A 80 7.37 -6.28 -25.81
C LEU A 80 7.12 -5.18 -24.77
N ALA A 81 6.38 -4.13 -25.12
CA ALA A 81 5.97 -3.08 -24.21
C ALA A 81 4.69 -3.45 -23.44
N LEU A 82 3.77 -4.19 -24.07
CA LEU A 82 2.47 -4.51 -23.52
C LEU A 82 2.57 -5.34 -22.22
N PHE A 83 3.37 -6.44 -22.24
CA PHE A 83 3.46 -7.35 -21.11
C PHE A 83 4.00 -6.69 -19.83
N PRO A 84 5.14 -5.97 -19.85
CA PRO A 84 5.62 -5.31 -18.64
C PRO A 84 4.71 -4.17 -18.18
N THR A 85 4.08 -3.45 -19.09
CA THR A 85 3.11 -2.41 -18.74
C THR A 85 1.88 -2.99 -18.06
N LEU A 86 1.34 -4.11 -18.55
CA LEU A 86 0.25 -4.83 -17.89
C LEU A 86 0.66 -5.37 -16.53
N ALA A 87 1.89 -5.89 -16.39
CA ALA A 87 2.39 -6.37 -15.11
C ALA A 87 2.42 -5.24 -14.06
N ILE A 88 2.92 -4.05 -14.41
CA ILE A 88 2.90 -2.87 -13.55
C ILE A 88 1.45 -2.50 -13.19
N ALA A 89 0.58 -2.38 -14.20
CA ALA A 89 -0.81 -1.96 -14.00
C ALA A 89 -1.59 -2.94 -13.10
N LEU A 90 -1.45 -4.25 -13.31
CA LEU A 90 -2.11 -5.27 -12.50
C LEU A 90 -1.56 -5.30 -11.06
N THR A 91 -0.26 -5.12 -10.89
CA THR A 91 0.35 -5.07 -9.55
C THR A 91 -0.15 -3.85 -8.79
N MET A 92 -0.17 -2.67 -9.44
CA MET A 92 -0.69 -1.44 -8.82
C MET A 92 -2.17 -1.56 -8.47
N LEU A 93 -2.99 -2.12 -9.37
CA LEU A 93 -4.40 -2.36 -9.12
C LEU A 93 -4.61 -3.34 -7.95
N GLY A 94 -3.87 -4.44 -7.94
CA GLY A 94 -3.91 -5.44 -6.85
C GLY A 94 -3.56 -4.83 -5.50
N CYS A 95 -2.48 -4.04 -5.42
CA CYS A 95 -2.09 -3.35 -4.20
C CYS A 95 -3.14 -2.33 -3.75
N ALA A 96 -3.74 -1.58 -4.67
CA ALA A 96 -4.79 -0.61 -4.35
C ALA A 96 -6.04 -1.32 -3.78
N LEU A 97 -6.52 -2.37 -4.43
CA LEU A 97 -7.68 -3.14 -3.96
C LEU A 97 -7.42 -3.81 -2.61
N LEU A 98 -6.23 -4.37 -2.40
CA LEU A 98 -5.84 -4.93 -1.10
C LEU A 98 -5.79 -3.84 -0.02
N GLY A 99 -5.21 -2.68 -0.36
CA GLY A 99 -5.13 -1.55 0.57
C GLY A 99 -6.50 -1.04 1.00
N ASP A 100 -7.41 -0.88 0.06
CA ASP A 100 -8.78 -0.46 0.34
C ASP A 100 -9.54 -1.52 1.15
N GLY A 101 -9.42 -2.80 0.79
CA GLY A 101 -10.04 -3.90 1.53
C GLY A 101 -9.53 -4.02 2.97
N LEU A 102 -8.22 -3.86 3.19
CA LEU A 102 -7.63 -3.84 4.53
C LEU A 102 -8.06 -2.60 5.33
N ARG A 103 -8.12 -1.45 4.69
CA ARG A 103 -8.61 -0.23 5.32
C ARG A 103 -10.03 -0.39 5.82
N ASP A 104 -10.91 -0.92 4.97
CA ASP A 104 -12.33 -1.14 5.32
C ASP A 104 -12.47 -2.18 6.44
N ALA A 105 -11.68 -3.25 6.41
CA ALA A 105 -11.69 -4.28 7.44
C ALA A 105 -11.17 -3.78 8.80
N LEU A 106 -10.21 -2.84 8.80
CA LEU A 106 -9.58 -2.30 10.00
C LEU A 106 -10.26 -1.02 10.53
N ASP A 107 -11.25 -0.44 9.79
CA ASP A 107 -11.96 0.76 10.23
C ASP A 107 -13.07 0.42 11.24
N PRO A 108 -12.90 0.70 12.54
CA PRO A 108 -13.89 0.38 13.57
C PRO A 108 -15.17 1.23 13.44
N ARG A 109 -15.15 2.31 12.66
CA ARG A 109 -16.31 3.22 12.52
C ARG A 109 -17.42 2.62 11.65
N GLN A 110 -17.10 1.71 10.74
CA GLN A 110 -18.11 1.04 9.91
C GLN A 110 -18.95 0.02 10.71
N ARG A 111 -18.39 -0.55 11.76
CA ARG A 111 -19.08 -1.52 12.62
C ARG A 111 -20.29 -0.91 13.36
N ASN A 112 -20.23 0.37 13.70
CA ASN A 112 -21.33 1.06 14.39
C ASN A 112 -22.49 1.46 13.46
N ARG A 113 -22.27 1.63 12.16
CA ARG A 113 -23.35 1.99 11.23
C ARG A 113 -24.32 0.84 10.95
N ARG A 114 -23.86 -0.42 11.02
CA ARG A 114 -24.72 -1.60 10.79
C ARG A 114 -25.68 -1.88 11.94
N VAL A 115 -25.41 -1.39 13.15
CA VAL A 115 -26.27 -1.61 14.32
C VAL A 115 -27.46 -0.64 14.35
N VAL A 116 -27.33 0.53 13.71
CA VAL A 116 -28.37 1.58 13.72
C VAL A 116 -29.44 1.38 12.62
N SER A 117 -29.23 0.50 11.67
CA SER A 117 -30.12 0.28 10.53
C SER A 117 -31.06 -0.94 10.64
N LEU A 118 -31.29 -1.46 11.84
CA LEU A 118 -32.34 -2.46 12.07
C LEU A 118 -33.65 -1.71 12.27
N PRO A 119 -34.62 -1.80 11.33
CA PRO A 119 -35.96 -1.25 11.56
C PRO A 119 -36.67 -2.05 12.63
N ALA A 120 -37.33 -1.35 13.53
CA ALA A 120 -38.20 -1.91 14.57
C ALA A 120 -39.45 -2.57 13.94
#